data_eccad16199a5ef00afb2bb0acc088996
#
_entry.id   eccad16199a5ef00afb2bb0acc088996
#
_cell.length_a   1.000
_cell.length_b   1.000
_cell.length_c   1.000
_cell.angle_alpha   90.00
_cell.angle_beta   90.00
_cell.angle_gamma   90.00
#
_symmetry.space_group_name_H-M   'P 1'
#
loop_
_entity.id
_entity.type
_entity.pdbx_description
1 polymer ?
#
loop_
_entity_poly.entity_id
_entity_poly.type
_entity_poly.pdbx_seq_one_letter_code
_entity_poly.pdbx_strand_id
1 'polypeptide(L)'
;RDFKAANNCDRIVVLWAASTEIYVPLSDEHQSLAALEKAMKENNTEVISPSMCYAYAAIAEDAPFVMGAPNLCVDTPAMWEFSKQKNVPISGKDFKSGQTLMKTVLAPMFKTRMLGVNGWFSTNVLGNREVKCLMIRTTSRQKKSASCL
;
A
#
# COMPACT_ATOMS: atom_id res chain seq x y z
N ARG A 1 -3.16 12.17 17.37
CA ARG A 1 -3.75 12.53 18.70
C ARG A 1 -4.66 13.73 18.58
N ASP A 2 -4.22 14.82 18.04
CA ASP A 2 -5.00 16.07 17.95
C ASP A 2 -6.29 15.92 17.16
N PHE A 3 -6.24 15.20 16.01
CA PHE A 3 -7.43 14.91 15.22
C PHE A 3 -8.50 14.14 16.02
N LYS A 4 -8.08 13.13 16.80
CA LYS A 4 -8.98 12.34 17.63
C LYS A 4 -9.67 13.19 18.70
N ALA A 5 -8.89 14.04 19.37
CA ALA A 5 -9.39 14.95 20.40
C ALA A 5 -10.31 16.03 19.80
N ALA A 6 -9.88 16.67 18.70
CA ALA A 6 -10.65 17.75 18.06
C ALA A 6 -12.00 17.29 17.49
N ASN A 7 -12.11 16.01 17.08
CA ASN A 7 -13.33 15.45 16.47
C ASN A 7 -14.11 14.53 17.41
N ASN A 8 -13.71 14.41 18.67
CA ASN A 8 -14.33 13.55 19.68
C ASN A 8 -14.56 12.11 19.19
N CYS A 9 -13.54 11.52 18.56
CA CYS A 9 -13.61 10.17 18.00
C CYS A 9 -13.16 9.14 19.03
N ASP A 10 -13.91 8.05 19.20
CA ASP A 10 -13.51 6.92 20.03
C ASP A 10 -12.33 6.15 19.42
N ARG A 11 -12.36 5.97 18.11
CA ARG A 11 -11.35 5.25 17.33
C ARG A 11 -11.04 5.98 16.03
N ILE A 12 -9.82 5.81 15.55
CA ILE A 12 -9.38 6.31 14.24
C ILE A 12 -8.74 5.17 13.45
N VAL A 13 -8.85 5.25 12.13
CA VAL A 13 -8.13 4.38 11.20
C VAL A 13 -7.39 5.29 10.23
N VAL A 14 -6.11 5.03 10.01
CA VAL A 14 -5.31 5.78 9.05
C VAL A 14 -5.35 5.06 7.71
N LEU A 15 -5.82 5.73 6.69
CA LEU A 15 -5.88 5.22 5.31
C LEU A 15 -4.88 5.97 4.44
N TRP A 16 -3.94 5.23 3.85
CA TRP A 16 -3.01 5.77 2.86
C TRP A 16 -3.60 5.68 1.46
N ALA A 17 -4.02 6.81 0.92
CA ALA A 17 -4.62 6.93 -0.41
C ALA A 17 -3.81 7.88 -1.32
N ALA A 18 -2.52 8.05 -1.05
CA ALA A 18 -1.63 8.87 -1.86
C ALA A 18 -1.16 8.14 -3.12
N SER A 19 -0.54 8.91 -4.02
CA SER A 19 0.04 8.39 -5.27
C SER A 19 1.12 7.35 -5.04
N THR A 20 1.38 6.54 -6.07
CA THR A 20 2.48 5.56 -6.09
C THR A 20 3.82 6.24 -5.83
N GLU A 21 4.58 5.73 -4.88
CA GLU A 21 5.94 6.18 -4.55
C GLU A 21 6.99 5.50 -5.45
N ILE A 22 8.23 5.98 -5.35
CA ILE A 22 9.37 5.32 -6.00
C ILE A 22 9.53 3.92 -5.41
N TYR A 23 9.87 2.97 -6.27
CA TYR A 23 10.06 1.58 -5.84
C TYR A 23 11.24 1.45 -4.88
N VAL A 24 10.96 0.90 -3.72
CA VAL A 24 11.96 0.48 -2.73
C VAL A 24 11.99 -1.05 -2.70
N PRO A 25 13.12 -1.70 -2.98
CA PRO A 25 13.24 -3.15 -2.88
C PRO A 25 13.26 -3.59 -1.41
N LEU A 26 12.79 -4.82 -1.17
CA LEU A 26 12.94 -5.43 0.15
C LEU A 26 14.42 -5.64 0.44
N SER A 27 14.88 -5.19 1.61
CA SER A 27 16.26 -5.27 2.08
C SER A 27 16.35 -5.78 3.52
N ASP A 28 17.56 -5.92 4.04
CA ASP A 28 17.78 -6.43 5.39
C ASP A 28 17.19 -5.51 6.48
N GLU A 29 17.11 -4.22 6.21
CA GLU A 29 16.49 -3.23 7.10
C GLU A 29 14.98 -3.46 7.32
N HIS A 30 14.33 -4.17 6.40
CA HIS A 30 12.91 -4.49 6.49
C HIS A 30 12.61 -5.83 7.19
N GLN A 31 13.64 -6.59 7.59
CA GLN A 31 13.46 -7.94 8.14
C GLN A 31 13.08 -7.94 9.63
N SER A 32 13.43 -6.90 10.38
CA SER A 32 13.10 -6.79 11.80
C SER A 32 12.76 -5.36 12.19
N LEU A 33 11.97 -5.21 13.25
CA LEU A 33 11.60 -3.89 13.77
C LEU A 33 12.84 -3.08 14.18
N ALA A 34 13.80 -3.72 14.85
CA ALA A 34 15.01 -3.04 15.30
C ALA A 34 15.86 -2.49 14.13
N ALA A 35 15.97 -3.25 13.04
CA ALA A 35 16.68 -2.81 11.84
C ALA A 35 15.94 -1.64 11.14
N LEU A 36 14.62 -1.72 11.05
CA LEU A 36 13.79 -0.66 10.49
C LEU A 36 13.91 0.64 11.31
N GLU A 37 13.82 0.56 12.63
CA GLU A 37 13.97 1.73 13.51
C GLU A 37 15.37 2.35 13.42
N LYS A 38 16.40 1.53 13.29
CA LYS A 38 17.77 2.01 13.06
C LYS A 38 17.84 2.79 11.76
N ALA A 39 17.34 2.25 10.66
CA ALA A 39 17.33 2.92 9.36
C ALA A 39 16.52 4.23 9.39
N MET A 40 15.41 4.28 10.13
CA MET A 40 14.64 5.51 10.36
C MET A 40 15.43 6.56 11.13
N LYS A 41 16.14 6.16 12.21
CA LYS A 41 16.99 7.08 13.00
C LYS A 41 18.17 7.63 12.20
N GLU A 42 18.73 6.83 11.32
CA GLU A 42 19.81 7.22 10.41
C GLU A 42 19.30 8.04 9.20
N ASN A 43 17.98 8.24 9.10
CA ASN A 43 17.33 8.96 8.00
C ASN A 43 17.68 8.38 6.62
N ASN A 44 17.74 7.04 6.51
CA ASN A 44 18.07 6.34 5.29
C ASN A 44 16.87 6.35 4.31
N THR A 45 16.81 7.40 3.48
CA THR A 45 15.69 7.61 2.53
C THR A 45 15.70 6.66 1.33
N GLU A 46 16.76 5.87 1.13
CA GLU A 46 16.83 4.88 0.06
C GLU A 46 16.02 3.63 0.37
N VAL A 47 15.89 3.28 1.65
CA VAL A 47 15.17 2.09 2.12
C VAL A 47 13.86 2.44 2.85
N ILE A 48 13.73 3.65 3.37
CA ILE A 48 12.53 4.09 4.10
C ILE A 48 11.68 4.98 3.21
N SER A 49 10.51 4.49 2.83
CA SER A 49 9.53 5.28 2.07
C SER A 49 8.66 6.15 2.97
N PRO A 50 8.07 7.24 2.44
CA PRO A 50 7.11 8.05 3.19
C PRO A 50 5.96 7.23 3.77
N SER A 51 5.39 6.31 3.01
CA SER A 51 4.29 5.44 3.49
C SER A 51 4.70 4.57 4.68
N MET A 52 5.95 4.10 4.75
CA MET A 52 6.47 3.36 5.91
C MET A 52 6.52 4.25 7.15
N CYS A 53 6.94 5.51 7.02
CA CYS A 53 6.96 6.46 8.13
C CYS A 53 5.56 6.70 8.70
N TYR A 54 4.58 6.90 7.82
CA TYR A 54 3.18 7.09 8.25
C TYR A 54 2.58 5.83 8.87
N ALA A 55 2.87 4.65 8.31
CA ALA A 55 2.42 3.38 8.87
C ALA A 55 3.03 3.14 10.27
N TYR A 56 4.34 3.37 10.41
CA TYR A 56 5.01 3.28 11.70
C TYR A 56 4.40 4.22 12.73
N ALA A 57 4.20 5.50 12.38
CA ALA A 57 3.60 6.49 13.26
C ALA A 57 2.17 6.13 13.67
N ALA A 58 1.36 5.62 12.72
CA ALA A 58 0.00 5.17 13.02
C ALA A 58 -0.01 4.02 14.02
N ILE A 59 0.81 2.99 13.80
CA ILE A 59 0.91 1.83 14.71
C ILE A 59 1.45 2.27 16.08
N ALA A 60 2.42 3.17 16.13
CA ALA A 60 2.97 3.70 17.38
C ALA A 60 1.90 4.43 18.23
N GLU A 61 0.95 5.07 17.59
CA GLU A 61 -0.18 5.78 18.21
C GLU A 61 -1.44 4.90 18.36
N ASP A 62 -1.29 3.57 18.27
CA ASP A 62 -2.35 2.57 18.43
C ASP A 62 -3.52 2.76 17.41
N ALA A 63 -3.22 3.33 16.24
CA ALA A 63 -4.17 3.54 15.17
C ALA A 63 -3.99 2.47 14.07
N PRO A 64 -5.04 1.70 13.72
CA PRO A 64 -5.02 0.82 12.56
C PRO A 64 -4.60 1.54 11.28
N PHE A 65 -3.80 0.85 10.46
CA PHE A 65 -3.30 1.41 9.20
C PHE A 65 -3.73 0.57 8.01
N VAL A 66 -4.27 1.23 7.00
CA VAL A 66 -4.70 0.60 5.73
C VAL A 66 -3.90 1.21 4.57
N MET A 67 -3.16 0.35 3.89
CA MET A 67 -2.39 0.73 2.70
C MET A 67 -3.27 0.63 1.45
N GLY A 68 -3.48 1.74 0.75
CA GLY A 68 -4.27 1.79 -0.48
C GLY A 68 -3.45 1.96 -1.77
N ALA A 69 -2.11 1.88 -1.67
CA ALA A 69 -1.20 2.00 -2.80
C ALA A 69 -0.27 0.78 -2.92
N PRO A 70 0.36 0.52 -4.09
CA PRO A 70 1.16 -0.69 -4.31
C PRO A 70 2.56 -0.65 -3.68
N ASN A 71 2.89 0.38 -2.91
CA ASN A 71 4.23 0.59 -2.35
C ASN A 71 4.60 -0.49 -1.33
N LEU A 72 5.89 -0.79 -1.20
CA LEU A 72 6.40 -1.62 -0.10
C LEU A 72 6.17 -0.89 1.23
N CYS A 73 5.35 -1.45 2.09
CA CYS A 73 5.01 -0.83 3.37
C CYS A 73 4.55 -1.88 4.39
N VAL A 74 3.25 -2.18 4.43
CA VAL A 74 2.64 -3.10 5.42
C VAL A 74 2.99 -4.58 5.19
N ASP A 75 3.59 -4.92 4.09
CA ASP A 75 3.99 -6.27 3.68
C ASP A 75 5.44 -6.62 4.06
N THR A 76 6.09 -5.79 4.87
CA THR A 76 7.43 -6.07 5.41
C THR A 76 7.37 -6.83 6.72
N PRO A 77 8.32 -7.77 6.99
CA PRO A 77 8.40 -8.48 8.26
C PRO A 77 8.46 -7.55 9.48
N ALA A 78 9.21 -6.45 9.39
CA ALA A 78 9.34 -5.45 10.45
C ALA A 78 8.00 -4.82 10.84
N MET A 79 7.17 -4.44 9.85
CA MET A 79 5.84 -3.87 10.11
C MET A 79 4.89 -4.90 10.72
N TRP A 80 4.99 -6.16 10.30
CA TRP A 80 4.20 -7.24 10.88
C TRP A 80 4.60 -7.51 12.33
N GLU A 81 5.90 -7.51 12.63
CA GLU A 81 6.42 -7.62 13.99
C GLU A 81 5.86 -6.49 14.86
N PHE A 82 5.96 -5.24 14.40
CA PHE A 82 5.49 -4.07 15.13
C PHE A 82 3.98 -4.07 15.36
N SER A 83 3.21 -4.40 14.34
CA SER A 83 1.75 -4.55 14.41
C SER A 83 1.35 -5.59 15.48
N LYS A 84 2.02 -6.74 15.52
CA LYS A 84 1.78 -7.77 16.52
C LYS A 84 2.17 -7.33 17.93
N GLN A 85 3.32 -6.68 18.10
CA GLN A 85 3.76 -6.17 19.40
C GLN A 85 2.77 -5.15 19.98
N LYS A 86 2.23 -4.28 19.13
CA LYS A 86 1.25 -3.26 19.51
C LYS A 86 -0.19 -3.75 19.54
N ASN A 87 -0.46 -4.95 19.02
CA ASN A 87 -1.81 -5.47 18.81
C ASN A 87 -2.69 -4.52 17.98
N VAL A 88 -2.11 -3.89 16.95
CA VAL A 88 -2.78 -2.93 16.06
C VAL A 88 -2.90 -3.56 14.67
N PRO A 89 -4.11 -3.71 14.12
CA PRO A 89 -4.28 -4.31 12.81
C PRO A 89 -3.77 -3.42 11.69
N ILE A 90 -3.12 -4.05 10.72
CA ILE A 90 -2.70 -3.44 9.45
C ILE A 90 -3.29 -4.20 8.28
N SER A 91 -3.56 -3.52 7.19
CA SER A 91 -4.13 -4.12 5.99
C SER A 91 -3.61 -3.42 4.74
N GLY A 92 -3.66 -4.08 3.63
CA GLY A 92 -3.32 -3.57 2.30
C GLY A 92 -3.34 -4.71 1.31
N LYS A 93 -3.05 -4.50 0.06
CA LYS A 93 -2.53 -3.22 -0.47
C LYS A 93 -3.31 -2.87 -1.71
N ASP A 94 -2.96 -1.79 -2.33
CA ASP A 94 -3.49 -1.25 -3.59
C ASP A 94 -5.00 -1.44 -3.80
N PHE A 95 -5.71 -0.35 -3.95
CA PHE A 95 -7.14 -0.41 -4.18
C PHE A 95 -7.47 -1.04 -5.53
N LYS A 96 -8.40 -1.99 -5.53
CA LYS A 96 -8.96 -2.53 -6.76
C LYS A 96 -10.03 -1.57 -7.29
N SER A 97 -9.61 -0.68 -8.18
CA SER A 97 -10.47 0.34 -8.80
C SER A 97 -10.37 0.28 -10.33
N GLY A 98 -11.16 1.10 -11.02
CA GLY A 98 -11.14 1.21 -12.47
C GLY A 98 -11.32 -0.13 -13.18
N GLN A 99 -10.47 -0.40 -14.18
CA GLN A 99 -10.58 -1.62 -14.98
C GLN A 99 -10.43 -2.91 -14.17
N THR A 100 -9.60 -2.93 -13.13
CA THR A 100 -9.42 -4.12 -12.29
C THR A 100 -10.70 -4.44 -11.53
N LEU A 101 -11.35 -3.45 -10.95
CA LEU A 101 -12.66 -3.61 -10.31
C LEU A 101 -13.69 -4.16 -11.30
N MET A 102 -13.80 -3.55 -12.47
CA MET A 102 -14.75 -4.00 -13.49
C MET A 102 -14.49 -5.43 -13.93
N LYS A 103 -13.24 -5.82 -14.13
CA LYS A 103 -12.88 -7.20 -14.49
C LYS A 103 -13.22 -8.19 -13.39
N THR A 104 -12.97 -7.87 -12.13
CA THR A 104 -13.27 -8.76 -10.99
C THR A 104 -14.76 -8.98 -10.77
N VAL A 105 -15.59 -8.01 -11.14
CA VAL A 105 -17.05 -8.12 -11.09
C VAL A 105 -17.60 -8.87 -12.31
N LEU A 106 -17.19 -8.49 -13.51
CA LEU A 106 -17.76 -8.99 -14.75
C LEU A 106 -17.28 -10.41 -15.11
N ALA A 107 -16.03 -10.77 -14.79
CA ALA A 107 -15.52 -12.10 -15.14
C ALA A 107 -16.32 -13.26 -14.47
N PRO A 108 -16.61 -13.22 -13.16
CA PRO A 108 -17.49 -14.20 -12.53
C PRO A 108 -18.90 -14.21 -13.12
N MET A 109 -19.45 -13.04 -13.42
CA MET A 109 -20.77 -12.92 -14.05
C MET A 109 -20.82 -13.63 -15.42
N PHE A 110 -19.84 -13.36 -16.29
CA PHE A 110 -19.76 -14.02 -17.60
C PHE A 110 -19.58 -15.55 -17.46
N LYS A 111 -18.72 -15.97 -16.53
CA LYS A 111 -18.50 -17.39 -16.25
C LYS A 111 -19.80 -18.09 -15.79
N THR A 112 -20.54 -17.48 -14.87
CA THR A 112 -21.82 -18.04 -14.37
C THR A 112 -22.87 -18.14 -15.47
N ARG A 113 -22.85 -17.23 -16.43
CA ARG A 113 -23.76 -17.22 -17.59
C ARG A 113 -23.23 -18.02 -18.78
N MET A 114 -22.09 -18.71 -18.65
CA MET A 114 -21.41 -19.45 -19.71
C MET A 114 -21.14 -18.59 -20.97
N LEU A 115 -20.88 -17.31 -20.79
CA LEU A 115 -20.57 -16.37 -21.86
C LEU A 115 -19.06 -16.26 -22.04
N GLY A 116 -18.59 -16.44 -23.28
CA GLY A 116 -17.20 -16.19 -23.66
C GLY A 116 -16.93 -14.70 -23.85
N VAL A 117 -15.72 -14.27 -23.51
CA VAL A 117 -15.25 -12.91 -23.74
C VAL A 117 -14.16 -12.94 -24.81
N ASN A 118 -14.45 -12.41 -25.99
CA ASN A 118 -13.52 -12.39 -27.12
C ASN A 118 -12.42 -11.34 -26.98
N GLY A 119 -12.65 -10.31 -26.19
CA GLY A 119 -11.66 -9.27 -25.98
C GLY A 119 -12.12 -8.27 -24.93
N TRP A 120 -11.15 -7.63 -24.31
CA TRP A 120 -11.34 -6.52 -23.38
C TRP A 120 -10.30 -5.45 -23.67
N PHE A 121 -10.74 -4.28 -24.00
CA PHE A 121 -9.88 -3.12 -24.17
C PHE A 121 -10.19 -2.07 -23.11
N SER A 122 -9.14 -1.56 -22.46
CA SER A 122 -9.26 -0.47 -21.50
C SER A 122 -7.97 0.33 -21.43
N THR A 123 -8.10 1.62 -21.22
CA THR A 123 -7.00 2.56 -21.05
C THR A 123 -7.00 3.12 -19.64
N ASN A 124 -5.83 3.49 -19.16
CA ASN A 124 -5.66 4.19 -17.89
C ASN A 124 -5.14 5.61 -18.17
N VAL A 125 -5.86 6.61 -17.69
CA VAL A 125 -5.41 8.00 -17.73
C VAL A 125 -4.60 8.27 -16.48
N LEU A 126 -3.29 8.45 -16.63
CA LEU A 126 -2.37 8.73 -15.54
C LEU A 126 -2.45 10.22 -15.17
N GLY A 127 -2.58 10.47 -13.87
CA GLY A 127 -2.62 11.82 -13.32
C GLY A 127 -1.47 12.10 -12.34
N ASN A 128 -1.44 13.31 -11.82
CA ASN A 128 -0.44 13.77 -10.85
C ASN A 128 1.00 13.57 -11.37
N ARG A 129 1.90 13.09 -10.52
CA ARG A 129 3.28 12.74 -10.89
C ARG A 129 3.48 11.24 -11.18
N GLU A 130 2.41 10.50 -11.33
CA GLU A 130 2.43 9.04 -11.50
C GLU A 130 3.28 8.61 -12.71
N VAL A 131 3.24 9.39 -13.78
CA VAL A 131 4.08 9.15 -14.98
C VAL A 131 5.55 9.12 -14.63
N LYS A 132 6.06 10.05 -13.81
CA LYS A 132 7.46 10.07 -13.38
C LYS A 132 7.85 8.80 -12.62
N CYS A 133 7.01 8.35 -11.71
CA CYS A 133 7.25 7.13 -10.94
C CYS A 133 7.20 5.88 -11.83
N LEU A 134 6.25 5.81 -12.77
CA LEU A 134 6.07 4.66 -13.65
C LEU A 134 7.11 4.55 -14.77
N MET A 135 7.77 5.64 -15.14
CA MET A 135 8.88 5.60 -16.08
C MET A 135 10.10 4.87 -15.53
N ILE A 136 10.24 4.75 -14.23
CA ILE A 136 11.25 3.90 -13.59
C ILE A 136 10.80 2.44 -13.76
N ARG A 137 11.54 1.64 -14.51
CA ARG A 137 11.19 0.23 -14.87
C ARG A 137 10.81 -0.64 -13.66
N THR A 138 11.44 -0.42 -12.52
CA THR A 138 11.19 -1.13 -11.27
C THR A 138 9.80 -0.82 -10.69
N THR A 139 9.40 0.43 -10.68
CA THR A 139 8.08 0.87 -10.20
C THR A 139 6.94 0.33 -11.07
N SER A 140 7.15 0.26 -12.39
CA SER A 140 6.18 -0.36 -13.31
C SER A 140 5.97 -1.85 -13.02
N ARG A 141 7.01 -2.58 -12.65
CA ARG A 141 6.93 -3.98 -12.25
C ARG A 141 6.15 -4.16 -10.95
N GLN A 142 6.40 -3.32 -9.96
CA GLN A 142 5.68 -3.33 -8.69
C GLN A 142 4.16 -3.14 -8.89
N LYS A 143 3.76 -2.14 -9.67
CA LYS A 143 2.35 -1.86 -9.95
C LYS A 143 1.67 -3.03 -10.68
N LYS A 144 2.34 -3.68 -11.61
CA LYS A 144 1.84 -4.89 -12.29
C LYS A 144 1.65 -6.05 -11.31
N SER A 145 2.61 -6.30 -10.44
CA SER A 145 2.53 -7.35 -9.42
C SER A 145 1.35 -7.13 -8.46
N ALA A 146 1.16 -5.92 -7.96
CA ALA A 146 0.05 -5.60 -7.07
C ALA A 146 -1.33 -5.71 -7.73
N SER A 147 -1.43 -5.55 -9.04
CA SER A 147 -2.70 -5.67 -9.79
C SER A 147 -3.08 -7.11 -10.16
N CYS A 148 -2.16 -8.06 -10.00
CA CYS A 148 -2.37 -9.48 -10.31
C CYS A 148 -2.81 -10.32 -9.10
N LEU A 149 -2.79 -9.74 -7.90
CA LEU A 149 -3.25 -10.36 -6.66
C LEU A 149 -4.71 -9.97 -6.37
#